data_f5ce49ec70fe1e2b67edbc256d848d35
#
_entry.id   f5ce49ec70fe1e2b67edbc256d848d35
#
_cell.length_a   1.000
_cell.length_b   1.000
_cell.length_c   1.000
_cell.angle_alpha   90.00
_cell.angle_beta   90.00
_cell.angle_gamma   90.00
#
_symmetry.space_group_name_H-M   'P 1'
#
loop_
_entity.id
_entity.type
_entity.pdbx_description
1 polymer ?
#
loop_
_entity_poly.entity_id
_entity_poly.type
_entity_poly.pdbx_seq_one_letter_code
_entity_poly.pdbx_strand_id
1 'polypeptide(L)'
;MKDKYKTLVSDTAIFALGNLLIKLIQFFLLPLYTIYMSTAEYGVAELTNNLAELLLPIFSFCIYEATFRYVMDKGISEKSVLYNSLLLLIINSVVFFLFVFVINFELAFEYSFYLFFITMTYALRLNFAGFVRGIGKKKAFVFSGIINVLFLFNI
;
A
#
# COMPACT_ATOMS: atom_id res chain seq x y z
N MET A 1 -7.77 34.64 3.79
CA MET A 1 -8.15 33.73 2.68
C MET A 1 -6.97 33.36 1.77
N LYS A 2 -6.15 34.31 1.31
CA LYS A 2 -5.00 34.07 0.40
C LYS A 2 -4.00 33.04 0.92
N ASP A 3 -3.69 33.04 2.22
CA ASP A 3 -2.72 32.11 2.80
C ASP A 3 -3.21 30.65 2.79
N LYS A 4 -4.51 30.44 2.98
CA LYS A 4 -5.11 29.10 2.94
C LYS A 4 -5.03 28.48 1.53
N TYR A 5 -5.26 29.29 0.50
CA TYR A 5 -5.12 28.83 -0.90
C TYR A 5 -3.66 28.57 -1.27
N LYS A 6 -2.72 29.39 -0.80
CA LYS A 6 -1.28 29.20 -1.02
C LYS A 6 -0.79 27.90 -0.39
N THR A 7 -1.24 27.59 0.83
CA THR A 7 -0.92 26.33 1.51
C THR A 7 -1.52 25.13 0.75
N LEU A 8 -2.78 25.23 0.32
CA LEU A 8 -3.44 24.17 -0.47
C LEU A 8 -2.70 23.89 -1.77
N VAL A 9 -2.33 24.91 -2.53
CA VAL A 9 -1.59 24.74 -3.78
C VAL A 9 -0.21 24.12 -3.52
N SER A 10 0.52 24.59 -2.50
CA SER A 10 1.81 24.04 -2.12
C SER A 10 1.70 22.55 -1.73
N ASP A 11 0.70 22.19 -0.95
CA ASP A 11 0.46 20.82 -0.51
C ASP A 11 0.12 19.90 -1.69
N THR A 12 -0.77 20.36 -2.57
CA THR A 12 -1.14 19.62 -3.78
C THR A 12 0.08 19.42 -4.69
N ALA A 13 0.92 20.44 -4.84
CA ALA A 13 2.15 20.35 -5.63
C ALA A 13 3.13 19.31 -5.04
N ILE A 14 3.31 19.27 -3.71
CA ILE A 14 4.17 18.28 -3.05
C ILE A 14 3.66 16.86 -3.31
N PHE A 15 2.35 16.61 -3.17
CA PHE A 15 1.77 15.30 -3.43
C PHE A 15 1.85 14.91 -4.92
N ALA A 16 1.58 15.86 -5.82
CA ALA A 16 1.65 15.62 -7.26
C ALA A 16 3.09 15.29 -7.70
N LEU A 17 4.08 16.07 -7.25
CA LEU A 17 5.49 15.81 -7.53
C LEU A 17 5.96 14.48 -6.95
N GLY A 18 5.54 14.15 -5.72
CA GLY A 18 5.86 12.87 -5.08
C GLY A 18 5.30 11.69 -5.88
N ASN A 19 4.05 11.75 -6.30
CA ASN A 19 3.44 10.71 -7.12
C ASN A 19 4.07 10.62 -8.52
N LEU A 20 4.43 11.75 -9.12
CA LEU A 20 5.12 11.78 -10.41
C LEU A 20 6.48 11.09 -10.31
N LEU A 21 7.28 11.39 -9.28
CA LEU A 21 8.57 10.75 -9.05
C LEU A 21 8.45 9.24 -8.90
N ILE A 22 7.46 8.77 -8.12
CA ILE A 22 7.17 7.35 -7.95
C ILE A 22 6.87 6.70 -9.31
N LYS A 23 6.02 7.32 -10.13
CA LYS A 23 5.67 6.80 -11.47
C LYS A 23 6.84 6.83 -12.45
N LEU A 24 7.70 7.86 -12.38
CA LEU A 24 8.93 7.91 -13.18
C LEU A 24 9.89 6.77 -12.81
N ILE A 25 10.09 6.52 -11.53
CA ILE A 25 10.91 5.39 -11.07
C ILE A 25 10.34 4.07 -11.62
N GLN A 26 9.05 3.81 -11.47
CA GLN A 26 8.39 2.62 -12.02
C GLN A 26 8.58 2.50 -13.53
N PHE A 27 8.47 3.60 -14.27
CA PHE A 27 8.67 3.62 -15.72
C PHE A 27 10.10 3.23 -16.11
N PHE A 28 11.12 3.75 -15.41
CA PHE A 28 12.53 3.39 -15.65
C PHE A 28 12.86 1.95 -15.23
N LEU A 29 12.09 1.38 -14.31
CA LEU A 29 12.25 0.00 -13.86
C LEU A 29 11.72 -1.02 -14.87
N LEU A 30 10.70 -0.65 -15.65
CA LEU A 30 10.07 -1.54 -16.64
C LEU A 30 11.08 -2.14 -17.64
N PRO A 31 11.98 -1.36 -18.29
CA PRO A 31 13.01 -1.90 -19.16
C PRO A 31 13.97 -2.86 -18.43
N LEU A 32 14.26 -2.58 -17.16
CA LEU A 32 15.14 -3.43 -16.37
C LEU A 32 14.52 -4.82 -16.15
N TYR A 33 13.22 -4.89 -15.80
CA TYR A 33 12.52 -6.15 -15.66
C TYR A 33 12.50 -6.95 -16.96
N THR A 34 12.27 -6.29 -18.10
CA THR A 34 12.22 -6.97 -19.41
C THR A 34 13.59 -7.50 -19.88
N ILE A 35 14.70 -7.00 -19.33
CA ILE A 35 16.04 -7.51 -19.62
C ILE A 35 16.35 -8.76 -18.79
N TYR A 36 15.93 -8.80 -17.52
CA TYR A 36 16.32 -9.85 -16.57
C TYR A 36 15.26 -10.95 -16.39
N MET A 37 14.01 -10.71 -16.76
CA MET A 37 12.93 -11.67 -16.60
C MET A 37 12.41 -12.12 -17.98
N SER A 38 12.03 -13.40 -18.07
CA SER A 38 11.27 -13.89 -19.22
C SER A 38 9.87 -13.27 -19.23
N THR A 39 9.24 -13.24 -20.42
CA THR A 39 7.85 -12.73 -20.57
C THR A 39 6.85 -13.49 -19.66
N ALA A 40 7.07 -14.79 -19.45
CA ALA A 40 6.21 -15.61 -18.61
C ALA A 40 6.38 -15.23 -17.11
N GLU A 41 7.61 -15.08 -16.63
CA GLU A 41 7.88 -14.68 -15.24
C GLU A 41 7.35 -13.28 -14.95
N TYR A 42 7.56 -12.32 -15.85
CA TYR A 42 7.00 -10.98 -15.71
C TYR A 42 5.47 -11.03 -15.69
N GLY A 43 4.85 -11.83 -16.55
CA GLY A 43 3.39 -11.99 -16.58
C GLY A 43 2.81 -12.56 -15.28
N VAL A 44 3.48 -13.54 -14.67
CA VAL A 44 3.08 -14.10 -13.37
C VAL A 44 3.23 -13.08 -12.24
N ALA A 45 4.35 -12.35 -12.21
CA ALA A 45 4.58 -11.31 -11.21
C ALA A 45 3.53 -10.19 -11.30
N GLU A 46 3.25 -9.70 -12.51
CA GLU A 46 2.24 -8.65 -12.76
C GLU A 46 0.84 -9.13 -12.40
N LEU A 47 0.48 -10.36 -12.77
CA LEU A 47 -0.82 -10.96 -12.41
C LEU A 47 -0.97 -11.04 -10.89
N THR A 48 0.07 -11.50 -10.18
CA THR A 48 0.05 -11.63 -8.73
C THR A 48 -0.09 -10.28 -8.05
N ASN A 49 0.61 -9.24 -8.53
CA ASN A 49 0.47 -7.88 -8.04
C ASN A 49 -0.93 -7.32 -8.26
N ASN A 50 -1.50 -7.49 -9.45
CA ASN A 50 -2.84 -7.02 -9.77
C ASN A 50 -3.91 -7.74 -8.94
N LEU A 51 -3.76 -9.04 -8.69
CA LEU A 51 -4.61 -9.79 -7.77
C LEU A 51 -4.48 -9.28 -6.33
N ALA A 52 -3.26 -8.99 -5.87
CA ALA A 52 -3.04 -8.44 -4.54
C ALA A 52 -3.73 -7.08 -4.38
N GLU A 53 -3.64 -6.18 -5.36
CA GLU A 53 -4.31 -4.88 -5.35
C GLU A 53 -5.83 -5.01 -5.35
N LEU A 54 -6.38 -5.98 -6.08
CA LEU A 54 -7.82 -6.25 -6.14
C LEU A 54 -8.34 -6.84 -4.81
N LEU A 55 -7.60 -7.75 -4.21
CA LEU A 55 -7.96 -8.40 -2.94
C LEU A 55 -7.77 -7.48 -1.74
N LEU A 56 -6.87 -6.52 -1.83
CA LEU A 56 -6.54 -5.59 -0.75
C LEU A 56 -7.76 -4.92 -0.11
N PRO A 57 -8.66 -4.23 -0.84
CA PRO A 57 -9.82 -3.56 -0.23
C PRO A 57 -10.80 -4.56 0.38
N ILE A 58 -10.90 -5.77 -0.19
CA ILE A 58 -11.82 -6.81 0.29
C ILE A 58 -11.37 -7.31 1.67
N PHE A 59 -10.10 -7.73 1.80
CA PHE A 59 -9.59 -8.33 3.04
C PHE A 59 -9.12 -7.32 4.08
N SER A 60 -8.69 -6.12 3.66
CA SER A 60 -8.37 -5.06 4.62
C SER A 60 -9.60 -4.27 5.09
N PHE A 61 -10.79 -4.49 4.50
CA PHE A 61 -12.00 -3.68 4.73
C PHE A 61 -11.73 -2.17 4.64
N CYS A 62 -10.80 -1.76 3.79
CA CYS A 62 -10.36 -0.37 3.64
C CYS A 62 -9.94 0.30 4.97
N ILE A 63 -9.40 -0.47 5.92
CA ILE A 63 -8.98 0.04 7.24
C ILE A 63 -8.04 1.24 7.11
N TYR A 64 -7.19 1.28 6.08
CA TYR A 64 -6.27 2.37 5.82
C TYR A 64 -6.98 3.73 5.57
N GLU A 65 -8.14 3.71 4.92
CA GLU A 65 -8.96 4.93 4.73
C GLU A 65 -9.64 5.34 6.04
N ALA A 66 -10.11 4.38 6.83
CA ALA A 66 -10.65 4.64 8.15
C ALA A 66 -9.58 5.24 9.08
N THR A 67 -8.36 4.68 9.07
CA THR A 67 -7.20 5.21 9.82
C THR A 67 -6.93 6.65 9.47
N PHE A 68 -6.85 6.99 8.18
CA PHE A 68 -6.66 8.37 7.72
C PHE A 68 -7.75 9.31 8.24
N ARG A 69 -9.02 8.89 8.15
CA ARG A 69 -10.16 9.69 8.61
C ARG A 69 -10.15 9.93 10.12
N TYR A 70 -9.99 8.86 10.91
CA TYR A 70 -10.06 8.96 12.37
C TYR A 70 -8.86 9.68 13.00
N VAL A 71 -7.68 9.62 12.38
CA VAL A 71 -6.51 10.38 12.86
C VAL A 71 -6.72 11.89 12.71
N MET A 72 -7.52 12.34 11.75
CA MET A 72 -7.87 13.77 11.58
C MET A 72 -8.94 14.24 12.56
N ASP A 73 -9.62 13.34 13.25
CA ASP A 73 -10.65 13.69 14.24
C ASP A 73 -9.99 14.12 15.55
N LYS A 74 -10.24 15.37 15.96
CA LYS A 74 -9.65 15.98 17.15
C LYS A 74 -10.10 15.33 18.47
N GLY A 75 -11.15 14.51 18.44
CA GLY A 75 -11.71 13.84 19.62
C GLY A 75 -11.03 12.51 19.96
N ILE A 76 -10.20 11.97 19.08
CA ILE A 76 -9.63 10.62 19.20
C ILE A 76 -8.11 10.69 19.31
N SER A 77 -7.54 9.87 20.19
CA SER A 77 -6.09 9.77 20.34
C SER A 77 -5.47 9.10 19.10
N GLU A 78 -4.46 9.74 18.50
CA GLU A 78 -3.71 9.18 17.36
C GLU A 78 -3.15 7.78 17.65
N LYS A 79 -2.65 7.55 18.88
CA LYS A 79 -2.13 6.24 19.30
C LYS A 79 -3.21 5.17 19.32
N SER A 80 -4.41 5.51 19.79
CA SER A 80 -5.54 4.57 19.82
C SER A 80 -6.00 4.20 18.42
N VAL A 81 -6.02 5.15 17.49
CA VAL A 81 -6.37 4.89 16.08
C VAL A 81 -5.36 3.92 15.47
N LEU A 82 -4.06 4.18 15.63
CA LEU A 82 -3.02 3.30 15.07
C LEU A 82 -3.09 1.90 15.69
N TYR A 83 -3.23 1.79 17.02
CA TYR A 83 -3.31 0.51 17.69
C TYR A 83 -4.52 -0.31 17.22
N ASN A 84 -5.71 0.29 17.17
CA ASN A 84 -6.93 -0.39 16.75
C ASN A 84 -6.87 -0.79 15.27
N SER A 85 -6.33 0.05 14.40
CA SER A 85 -6.19 -0.27 12.98
C SER A 85 -5.22 -1.44 12.74
N LEU A 86 -4.10 -1.50 13.47
CA LEU A 86 -3.17 -2.62 13.40
C LEU A 86 -3.78 -3.91 13.94
N LEU A 87 -4.51 -3.83 15.05
CA LEU A 87 -5.21 -4.98 15.63
C LEU A 87 -6.25 -5.54 14.66
N LEU A 88 -7.04 -4.70 14.02
CA LEU A 88 -7.99 -5.12 12.99
C LEU A 88 -7.29 -5.75 11.77
N LEU A 89 -6.15 -5.19 11.32
CA LEU A 89 -5.37 -5.79 10.24
C LEU A 89 -4.84 -7.18 10.61
N ILE A 90 -4.41 -7.38 11.86
CA ILE A 90 -3.97 -8.70 12.35
C ILE A 90 -5.13 -9.70 12.31
N ILE A 91 -6.31 -9.31 12.81
CA ILE A 91 -7.50 -10.18 12.77
C ILE A 91 -7.85 -10.54 11.32
N ASN A 92 -7.90 -9.55 10.44
CA ASN A 92 -8.20 -9.78 9.02
C ASN A 92 -7.13 -10.61 8.31
N SER A 93 -5.87 -10.52 8.73
CA SER A 93 -4.79 -11.35 8.16
C SER A 93 -5.00 -12.83 8.43
N VAL A 94 -5.56 -13.19 9.60
CA VAL A 94 -5.90 -14.59 9.91
C VAL A 94 -7.01 -15.09 8.97
N VAL A 95 -8.05 -14.28 8.77
CA VAL A 95 -9.15 -14.63 7.84
C VAL A 95 -8.64 -14.78 6.41
N PHE A 96 -7.78 -13.85 5.97
CA PHE A 96 -7.20 -13.91 4.64
C PHE A 96 -6.24 -15.10 4.48
N PHE A 97 -5.46 -15.41 5.50
CA PHE A 97 -4.60 -16.60 5.49
C PHE A 97 -5.41 -17.90 5.30
N LEU A 98 -6.52 -18.05 6.05
CA LEU A 98 -7.40 -19.20 5.91
C LEU A 98 -8.02 -19.28 4.50
N PHE A 99 -8.43 -18.15 3.93
CA PHE A 99 -8.93 -18.09 2.56
C PHE A 99 -7.88 -18.55 1.54
N VAL A 100 -6.66 -18.02 1.64
CA VAL A 100 -5.55 -18.38 0.75
C VAL A 100 -5.16 -19.85 0.93
N PHE A 101 -5.20 -20.37 2.16
CA PHE A 101 -4.93 -21.76 2.45
C PHE A 101 -5.92 -22.71 1.76
N VAL A 102 -7.23 -22.37 1.81
CA VAL A 102 -8.28 -23.14 1.13
C VAL A 102 -8.08 -23.11 -0.39
N ILE A 103 -7.79 -21.93 -0.96
CA ILE A 103 -7.52 -21.81 -2.40
C ILE A 103 -6.31 -22.65 -2.81
N ASN A 104 -5.25 -22.63 -2.03
CA ASN A 104 -4.06 -23.43 -2.32
C ASN A 104 -4.37 -24.94 -2.33
N PHE A 105 -5.22 -25.40 -1.42
CA PHE A 105 -5.62 -26.79 -1.31
C PHE A 105 -6.48 -27.25 -2.50
N GLU A 106 -7.45 -26.40 -2.92
CA GLU A 106 -8.40 -26.75 -3.99
C GLU A 106 -7.83 -26.55 -5.40
N LEU A 107 -7.08 -25.48 -5.63
CA LEU A 107 -6.62 -25.07 -6.96
C LEU A 107 -5.14 -25.31 -7.19
N ALA A 108 -4.39 -25.80 -6.17
CA ALA A 108 -2.93 -25.99 -6.21
C ALA A 108 -2.20 -24.74 -6.77
N PHE A 109 -2.65 -23.53 -6.38
CA PHE A 109 -2.07 -22.29 -6.86
C PHE A 109 -0.71 -22.06 -6.20
N GLU A 110 0.35 -22.33 -6.94
CA GLU A 110 1.73 -22.34 -6.47
C GLU A 110 2.16 -21.00 -5.81
N TYR A 111 1.58 -19.86 -6.26
CA TYR A 111 1.91 -18.52 -5.78
C TYR A 111 0.97 -17.99 -4.68
N SER A 112 0.09 -18.83 -4.12
CA SER A 112 -0.93 -18.40 -3.16
C SER A 112 -0.34 -17.79 -1.88
N PHE A 113 0.72 -18.37 -1.31
CA PHE A 113 1.40 -17.79 -0.16
C PHE A 113 2.11 -16.48 -0.49
N TYR A 114 2.67 -16.38 -1.67
CA TYR A 114 3.30 -15.16 -2.15
C TYR A 114 2.25 -14.02 -2.29
N LEU A 115 1.08 -14.34 -2.84
CA LEU A 115 -0.06 -13.44 -2.89
C LEU A 115 -0.48 -12.95 -1.51
N PHE A 116 -0.52 -13.84 -0.50
CA PHE A 116 -0.81 -13.46 0.88
C PHE A 116 0.19 -12.44 1.43
N PHE A 117 1.49 -12.71 1.30
CA PHE A 117 2.53 -11.82 1.82
C PHE A 117 2.54 -10.45 1.13
N ILE A 118 2.38 -10.39 -0.19
CA ILE A 118 2.29 -9.13 -0.93
C ILE A 118 1.09 -8.32 -0.48
N THR A 119 -0.11 -8.94 -0.41
CA THR A 119 -1.34 -8.25 -0.01
C THR A 119 -1.23 -7.71 1.42
N MET A 120 -0.68 -8.48 2.35
CA MET A 120 -0.47 -8.03 3.74
C MET A 120 0.55 -6.89 3.83
N THR A 121 1.64 -6.96 3.09
CA THR A 121 2.62 -5.88 3.02
C THR A 121 1.98 -4.60 2.48
N TYR A 122 1.15 -4.69 1.44
CA TYR A 122 0.40 -3.55 0.91
C TYR A 122 -0.58 -2.97 1.93
N ALA A 123 -1.33 -3.82 2.64
CA ALA A 123 -2.28 -3.39 3.68
C ALA A 123 -1.57 -2.63 4.81
N LEU A 124 -0.47 -3.16 5.33
CA LEU A 124 0.33 -2.51 6.37
C LEU A 124 0.89 -1.18 5.88
N ARG A 125 1.50 -1.16 4.71
CA ARG A 125 2.06 0.05 4.10
C ARG A 125 1.01 1.15 3.94
N LEU A 126 -0.17 0.83 3.38
CA LEU A 126 -1.23 1.80 3.18
C LEU A 126 -1.80 2.30 4.52
N ASN A 127 -1.90 1.44 5.53
CA ASN A 127 -2.33 1.84 6.86
C ASN A 127 -1.36 2.86 7.49
N PHE A 128 -0.05 2.59 7.45
CA PHE A 128 0.95 3.56 7.92
C PHE A 128 0.98 4.83 7.08
N ALA A 129 0.84 4.74 5.76
CA ALA A 129 0.76 5.88 4.86
C ALA A 129 -0.47 6.75 5.16
N GLY A 130 -1.64 6.13 5.40
CA GLY A 130 -2.87 6.80 5.83
C GLY A 130 -2.68 7.53 7.17
N PHE A 131 -2.08 6.85 8.15
CA PHE A 131 -1.76 7.43 9.44
C PHE A 131 -0.83 8.66 9.33
N VAL A 132 0.31 8.51 8.63
CA VAL A 132 1.30 9.59 8.45
C VAL A 132 0.70 10.79 7.69
N ARG A 133 -0.16 10.53 6.71
CA ARG A 133 -0.90 11.57 5.99
C ARG A 133 -1.88 12.28 6.91
N GLY A 134 -2.60 11.54 7.77
CA GLY A 134 -3.58 12.06 8.72
C GLY A 134 -2.98 12.99 9.77
N ILE A 135 -1.79 12.68 10.31
CA ILE A 135 -1.05 13.55 11.24
C ILE A 135 -0.34 14.74 10.55
N GLY A 136 -0.55 14.93 9.24
CA GLY A 136 -0.02 16.06 8.49
C GLY A 136 1.47 15.99 8.14
N LYS A 137 2.15 14.86 8.34
CA LYS A 137 3.59 14.69 8.00
C LYS A 137 3.78 14.38 6.51
N LYS A 138 3.46 15.33 5.64
CA LYS A 138 3.42 15.20 4.18
C LYS A 138 4.73 14.72 3.56
N LYS A 139 5.88 15.23 4.02
CA LYS A 139 7.21 14.82 3.54
C LYS A 139 7.50 13.35 3.85
N ALA A 140 7.12 12.89 5.05
CA ALA A 140 7.29 11.49 5.43
C ALA A 140 6.41 10.55 4.60
N PHE A 141 5.20 10.99 4.21
CA PHE A 141 4.33 10.24 3.29
C PHE A 141 4.99 10.04 1.92
N VAL A 142 5.49 11.12 1.30
CA VAL A 142 6.16 11.04 -0.01
C VAL A 142 7.42 10.17 0.08
N PHE A 143 8.22 10.33 1.13
CA PHE A 143 9.43 9.54 1.34
C PHE A 143 9.14 8.05 1.52
N SER A 144 8.09 7.68 2.25
CA SER A 144 7.64 6.29 2.40
C SER A 144 7.23 5.66 1.06
N GLY A 145 6.61 6.45 0.17
CA GLY A 145 6.26 6.02 -1.18
C GLY A 145 7.49 5.71 -2.05
N ILE A 146 8.51 6.57 -2.00
CA ILE A 146 9.76 6.37 -2.73
C ILE A 146 10.51 5.13 -2.22
N ILE A 147 10.65 4.99 -0.90
CA ILE A 147 11.27 3.80 -0.30
C ILE A 147 10.55 2.52 -0.73
N ASN A 148 9.22 2.53 -0.75
CA ASN A 148 8.46 1.35 -1.16
C ASN A 148 8.76 0.92 -2.59
N VAL A 149 8.85 1.86 -3.53
CA VAL A 149 9.19 1.54 -4.92
C VAL A 149 10.60 0.95 -5.01
N LEU A 150 11.54 1.48 -4.25
CA LEU A 150 12.91 0.94 -4.19
C LEU A 150 12.97 -0.43 -3.52
N PHE A 151 12.10 -0.71 -2.54
CA PHE A 151 12.05 -2.00 -1.84
C PHE A 151 11.40 -3.10 -2.68
N LEU A 152 10.39 -2.78 -3.49
CA LEU A 152 9.82 -3.70 -4.48
C LEU A 152 10.85 -4.13 -5.56
N PHE A 153 11.98 -3.43 -5.61
CA PHE A 153 13.08 -3.73 -6.51
C PHE A 153 13.98 -4.89 -6.06
N ASN A 154 13.90 -5.29 -4.80
CA ASN A 154 14.74 -6.35 -4.22
C ASN A 154 14.03 -7.72 -4.16
N ILE A 155 12.86 -7.85 -4.76
CA ILE A 155 12.13 -9.12 -4.91
C ILE A 155 12.11 -9.52 -6.38
#